data_0338ddbc01d7032cd3e671305bdf8b4d
#
_entry.id   0338ddbc01d7032cd3e671305bdf8b4d
#
_cell.length_a   1.000
_cell.length_b   1.000
_cell.length_c   1.000
_cell.angle_alpha   90.00
_cell.angle_beta   90.00
_cell.angle_gamma   90.00
#
_symmetry.space_group_name_H-M   'P 1'
#
loop_
_entity.id
_entity.type
_entity.pdbx_description
1 polymer ?
#
loop_
_entity_poly.entity_id
_entity_poly.type
_entity_poly.pdbx_seq_one_letter_code
_entity_poly.pdbx_strand_id
1 'polypeptide(L)'
;MPEGNRRSGRGRASLWRVEAEQRVRAALRRYRRPLLGLVTRAAYETETRAFVRDFLTEALGFAEALDPPAADTRADFGLRVGTDIVALVEIRRVATRLKAPRSRQLRATAPVSWLVLTNAVEWRLYHLDALAGTPATEVQLIIEVDLLAPLALAKKAAVLAHLTRESFEHGGTDSLLVAQRALSPDSLSAAVTSVGVLRAIQRELRRKTGQPIETKAIAEAVRAILPAPPPPP
;
A
#
# COMPACT_ATOMS: atom_id res chain seq x y z
N MET A 1 32.40 -15.65 17.92
CA MET A 1 31.87 -14.42 17.34
C MET A 1 32.03 -14.46 15.85
N PRO A 2 30.96 -14.61 15.04
CA PRO A 2 31.03 -14.29 13.64
C PRO A 2 30.13 -13.08 13.34
N GLU A 3 30.73 -11.92 13.19
CA GLU A 3 30.16 -10.79 12.47
C GLU A 3 30.32 -11.06 10.97
N GLY A 4 29.33 -11.66 10.37
CA GLY A 4 29.35 -11.90 8.94
C GLY A 4 27.97 -12.11 8.39
N ASN A 5 27.42 -11.10 7.73
CA ASN A 5 26.40 -11.25 6.67
C ASN A 5 25.16 -10.34 6.72
N ARG A 6 25.32 -9.09 7.19
CA ARG A 6 24.23 -8.10 7.04
C ARG A 6 24.29 -7.29 5.73
N ARG A 7 25.36 -7.44 4.91
CA ARG A 7 25.52 -6.66 3.65
C ARG A 7 24.94 -7.32 2.40
N SER A 8 24.73 -8.63 2.39
CA SER A 8 24.20 -9.34 1.21
C SER A 8 22.67 -9.20 1.03
N GLY A 9 21.91 -8.91 2.09
CA GLY A 9 20.46 -8.78 2.02
C GLY A 9 19.96 -7.51 1.32
N ARG A 10 20.69 -6.38 1.46
CA ARG A 10 20.28 -5.09 0.85
C ARG A 10 20.44 -5.08 -0.68
N GLY A 11 21.44 -5.74 -1.22
CA GLY A 11 21.67 -5.82 -2.67
C GLY A 11 20.61 -6.67 -3.39
N ARG A 12 20.19 -7.80 -2.80
CA ARG A 12 19.14 -8.66 -3.37
C ARG A 12 17.76 -8.04 -3.26
N ALA A 13 17.45 -7.37 -2.14
CA ALA A 13 16.18 -6.66 -1.95
C ALA A 13 15.97 -5.52 -2.96
N SER A 14 17.02 -4.95 -3.53
CA SER A 14 16.90 -3.91 -4.55
C SER A 14 16.71 -4.46 -5.97
N LEU A 15 17.21 -5.66 -6.28
CA LEU A 15 17.15 -6.26 -7.63
C LEU A 15 15.74 -6.66 -8.02
N TRP A 16 15.03 -7.44 -7.19
CA TRP A 16 13.65 -7.84 -7.49
C TRP A 16 12.73 -6.64 -7.74
N ARG A 17 12.94 -5.55 -6.99
CA ARG A 17 12.15 -4.33 -7.14
C ARG A 17 12.38 -3.67 -8.50
N VAL A 18 13.63 -3.56 -8.93
CA VAL A 18 13.98 -3.00 -10.25
C VAL A 18 13.37 -3.85 -11.36
N GLU A 19 13.48 -5.16 -11.27
CA GLU A 19 12.91 -6.10 -12.25
C GLU A 19 11.37 -6.00 -12.28
N ALA A 20 10.72 -5.96 -11.12
CA ALA A 20 9.29 -5.79 -11.00
C ALA A 20 8.82 -4.45 -11.60
N GLU A 21 9.48 -3.34 -11.29
CA GLU A 21 9.17 -2.02 -11.86
C GLU A 21 9.36 -2.01 -13.39
N GLN A 22 10.39 -2.64 -13.93
CA GLN A 22 10.61 -2.75 -15.37
C GLN A 22 9.53 -3.58 -16.06
N ARG A 23 9.15 -4.74 -15.50
CA ARG A 23 8.06 -5.59 -15.98
C ARG A 23 6.73 -4.83 -15.99
N VAL A 24 6.37 -4.18 -14.88
CA VAL A 24 5.16 -3.36 -14.77
C VAL A 24 5.17 -2.22 -15.77
N ARG A 25 6.30 -1.53 -15.95
CA ARG A 25 6.43 -0.44 -16.92
C ARG A 25 6.23 -0.91 -18.36
N ALA A 26 6.76 -2.08 -18.73
CA ALA A 26 6.54 -2.70 -20.03
C ALA A 26 5.06 -3.07 -20.23
N ALA A 27 4.45 -3.67 -19.21
CA ALA A 27 3.03 -4.01 -19.23
C ALA A 27 2.14 -2.78 -19.37
N LEU A 28 2.39 -1.68 -18.64
CA LEU A 28 1.63 -0.44 -18.76
C LEU A 28 1.62 0.12 -20.20
N ARG A 29 2.72 -0.03 -20.94
CA ARG A 29 2.78 0.38 -22.36
C ARG A 29 1.91 -0.54 -23.22
N ARG A 30 2.02 -1.86 -23.02
CA ARG A 30 1.30 -2.87 -23.80
C ARG A 30 -0.21 -2.81 -23.55
N TYR A 31 -0.63 -2.67 -22.30
CA TYR A 31 -2.03 -2.71 -21.89
C TYR A 31 -2.76 -1.37 -22.09
N ARG A 32 -2.06 -0.28 -22.43
CA ARG A 32 -2.69 1.04 -22.59
C ARG A 32 -3.81 1.06 -23.65
N ARG A 33 -3.56 0.48 -24.85
CA ARG A 33 -4.57 0.43 -25.92
C ARG A 33 -5.76 -0.47 -25.57
N PRO A 34 -5.57 -1.73 -25.09
CA PRO A 34 -6.67 -2.55 -24.60
C PRO A 34 -7.50 -1.85 -23.52
N LEU A 35 -6.87 -1.18 -22.56
CA LEU A 35 -7.57 -0.47 -21.48
C LEU A 35 -8.42 0.69 -22.04
N LEU A 36 -7.89 1.50 -22.93
CA LEU A 36 -8.65 2.55 -23.60
C LEU A 36 -9.85 1.97 -24.36
N GLY A 37 -9.68 0.83 -25.03
CA GLY A 37 -10.76 0.13 -25.70
C GLY A 37 -11.88 -0.30 -24.75
N LEU A 38 -11.54 -0.80 -23.55
CA LEU A 38 -12.52 -1.15 -22.51
C LEU A 38 -13.31 0.08 -22.04
N VAL A 39 -12.61 1.18 -21.78
CA VAL A 39 -13.23 2.44 -21.32
C VAL A 39 -14.16 3.01 -22.40
N THR A 40 -13.70 3.11 -23.65
CA THR A 40 -14.46 3.71 -24.75
C THR A 40 -15.80 3.00 -24.99
N ARG A 41 -15.84 1.66 -24.90
CA ARG A 41 -17.08 0.90 -25.09
C ARG A 41 -17.84 0.62 -23.80
N ALA A 42 -17.39 1.18 -22.67
CA ALA A 42 -17.95 0.93 -21.34
C ALA A 42 -18.13 -0.58 -21.05
N ALA A 43 -17.07 -1.35 -21.29
CA ALA A 43 -17.05 -2.81 -21.26
C ALA A 43 -17.74 -3.41 -20.02
N TYR A 44 -18.30 -4.61 -20.17
CA TYR A 44 -18.96 -5.33 -19.08
C TYR A 44 -17.96 -5.86 -18.05
N GLU A 45 -18.48 -6.30 -16.91
CA GLU A 45 -17.65 -6.80 -15.79
C GLU A 45 -16.81 -8.03 -16.20
N THR A 46 -17.35 -8.92 -17.02
CA THR A 46 -16.62 -10.09 -17.52
C THR A 46 -15.38 -9.72 -18.32
N GLU A 47 -15.46 -8.72 -19.20
CA GLU A 47 -14.31 -8.22 -19.98
C GLU A 47 -13.32 -7.47 -19.08
N THR A 48 -13.83 -6.68 -18.13
CA THR A 48 -13.00 -6.00 -17.13
C THR A 48 -12.24 -7.04 -16.29
N ARG A 49 -12.91 -8.12 -15.87
CA ARG A 49 -12.31 -9.22 -15.11
C ARG A 49 -11.22 -9.93 -15.91
N ALA A 50 -11.45 -10.21 -17.19
CA ALA A 50 -10.46 -10.83 -18.05
C ALA A 50 -9.21 -9.95 -18.18
N PHE A 51 -9.38 -8.65 -18.43
CA PHE A 51 -8.27 -7.69 -18.48
C PHE A 51 -7.48 -7.64 -17.17
N VAL A 52 -8.19 -7.56 -16.04
CA VAL A 52 -7.55 -7.50 -14.72
C VAL A 52 -6.77 -8.78 -14.44
N ARG A 53 -7.34 -9.95 -14.75
CA ARG A 53 -6.64 -11.23 -14.63
C ARG A 53 -5.34 -11.25 -15.42
N ASP A 54 -5.39 -10.85 -16.69
CA ASP A 54 -4.20 -10.83 -17.56
C ASP A 54 -3.16 -9.82 -17.02
N PHE A 55 -3.58 -8.69 -16.50
CA PHE A 55 -2.68 -7.72 -15.89
C PHE A 55 -2.07 -8.25 -14.58
N LEU A 56 -2.84 -8.93 -13.73
CA LEU A 56 -2.34 -9.57 -12.51
C LEU A 56 -1.28 -10.64 -12.85
N THR A 57 -1.51 -11.46 -13.88
CA THR A 57 -0.58 -12.51 -14.27
C THR A 57 0.69 -11.95 -14.90
N GLU A 58 0.56 -11.10 -15.90
CA GLU A 58 1.70 -10.67 -16.72
C GLU A 58 2.46 -9.46 -16.16
N ALA A 59 1.73 -8.49 -15.58
CA ALA A 59 2.36 -7.30 -15.02
C ALA A 59 2.77 -7.49 -13.56
N LEU A 60 1.88 -8.08 -12.74
CA LEU A 60 2.11 -8.20 -11.31
C LEU A 60 2.69 -9.56 -10.88
N GLY A 61 2.87 -10.50 -11.82
CA GLY A 61 3.63 -11.74 -11.58
C GLY A 61 2.84 -12.88 -10.92
N PHE A 62 1.48 -12.84 -10.94
CA PHE A 62 0.64 -13.87 -10.33
C PHE A 62 0.17 -14.96 -11.34
N ALA A 63 1.00 -15.35 -12.30
CA ALA A 63 0.61 -16.27 -13.39
C ALA A 63 -0.03 -17.59 -12.92
N GLU A 64 0.49 -18.19 -11.84
CA GLU A 64 0.02 -19.47 -11.31
C GLU A 64 -0.57 -19.33 -9.90
N ALA A 65 -0.85 -18.10 -9.47
CA ALA A 65 -1.20 -17.78 -8.10
C ALA A 65 -2.53 -17.04 -7.97
N LEU A 66 -3.43 -17.22 -8.96
CA LEU A 66 -4.79 -16.66 -8.91
C LEU A 66 -5.77 -17.78 -8.60
N ASP A 67 -6.32 -17.76 -7.38
CA ASP A 67 -7.38 -18.66 -6.99
C ASP A 67 -8.75 -18.00 -7.04
N PRO A 68 -9.79 -18.75 -7.40
CA PRO A 68 -11.14 -18.31 -7.07
C PRO A 68 -11.23 -18.18 -5.54
N PRO A 69 -11.79 -17.10 -5.01
CA PRO A 69 -11.97 -16.96 -3.58
C PRO A 69 -12.93 -17.99 -3.05
N ALA A 70 -12.90 -18.23 -1.74
CA ALA A 70 -13.90 -19.06 -1.06
C ALA A 70 -15.32 -18.53 -1.34
N ALA A 71 -16.28 -19.43 -1.41
CA ALA A 71 -17.65 -19.16 -1.89
C ALA A 71 -18.43 -18.07 -1.12
N ASP A 72 -17.97 -17.72 0.07
CA ASP A 72 -18.55 -16.72 0.96
C ASP A 72 -17.87 -15.33 0.89
N THR A 73 -16.88 -15.17 0.03
CA THR A 73 -16.21 -13.87 -0.20
C THR A 73 -16.77 -13.16 -1.43
N ARG A 74 -16.77 -11.83 -1.42
CA ARG A 74 -17.10 -11.01 -2.60
C ARG A 74 -15.91 -10.78 -3.52
N ALA A 75 -14.78 -11.35 -3.20
CA ALA A 75 -13.58 -11.21 -4.00
C ALA A 75 -13.72 -12.02 -5.29
N ASP A 76 -13.09 -11.53 -6.35
CA ASP A 76 -13.02 -12.20 -7.65
C ASP A 76 -11.85 -13.16 -7.74
N PHE A 77 -10.74 -12.83 -7.05
CA PHE A 77 -9.51 -13.63 -6.98
C PHE A 77 -8.87 -13.54 -5.59
N GLY A 78 -8.18 -14.61 -5.21
CA GLY A 78 -7.15 -14.58 -4.16
C GLY A 78 -5.76 -14.51 -4.80
N LEU A 79 -4.90 -13.62 -4.31
CA LEU A 79 -3.49 -13.57 -4.70
C LEU A 79 -2.68 -14.45 -3.76
N ARG A 80 -1.90 -15.37 -4.33
CA ARG A 80 -1.13 -16.35 -3.56
C ARG A 80 0.37 -16.11 -3.65
N VAL A 81 1.06 -16.28 -2.50
CA VAL A 81 2.51 -16.40 -2.43
C VAL A 81 2.83 -17.68 -1.66
N GLY A 82 3.51 -18.62 -2.31
CA GLY A 82 3.65 -19.97 -1.78
C GLY A 82 2.28 -20.65 -1.62
N THR A 83 1.95 -21.06 -0.40
CA THR A 83 0.66 -21.68 -0.04
C THR A 83 -0.39 -20.68 0.46
N ASP A 84 0.02 -19.46 0.78
CA ASP A 84 -0.80 -18.50 1.51
C ASP A 84 -1.47 -17.49 0.56
N ILE A 85 -2.76 -17.22 0.79
CA ILE A 85 -3.46 -16.11 0.14
C ILE A 85 -3.04 -14.84 0.89
N VAL A 86 -2.31 -13.96 0.20
CA VAL A 86 -1.76 -12.72 0.77
C VAL A 86 -2.68 -11.53 0.56
N ALA A 87 -3.49 -11.54 -0.51
CA ALA A 87 -4.44 -10.47 -0.79
C ALA A 87 -5.70 -11.00 -1.49
N LEU A 88 -6.82 -10.31 -1.31
CA LEU A 88 -8.04 -10.50 -2.09
C LEU A 88 -8.13 -9.44 -3.19
N VAL A 89 -8.76 -9.77 -4.30
CA VAL A 89 -9.03 -8.84 -5.40
C VAL A 89 -10.52 -8.75 -5.64
N GLU A 90 -11.06 -7.54 -5.57
CA GLU A 90 -12.44 -7.22 -5.91
C GLU A 90 -12.45 -6.35 -7.18
N ILE A 91 -13.21 -6.79 -8.19
CA ILE A 91 -13.26 -6.15 -9.50
C ILE A 91 -14.60 -5.46 -9.67
N ARG A 92 -14.60 -4.28 -10.23
CA ARG A 92 -15.77 -3.54 -10.66
C ARG A 92 -15.72 -3.31 -12.16
N ARG A 93 -16.90 -3.17 -12.75
CA ARG A 93 -17.03 -2.76 -14.15
C ARG A 93 -16.18 -1.51 -14.43
N VAL A 94 -15.54 -1.42 -15.58
CA VAL A 94 -14.63 -0.33 -15.98
C VAL A 94 -15.23 1.07 -15.84
N ALA A 95 -16.52 1.22 -16.10
CA ALA A 95 -17.25 2.49 -16.00
C ALA A 95 -17.67 2.84 -14.55
N THR A 96 -17.45 1.93 -13.57
CA THR A 96 -17.87 2.13 -12.19
C THR A 96 -16.82 2.94 -11.43
N ARG A 97 -17.22 4.07 -10.85
CA ARG A 97 -16.36 4.80 -9.91
C ARG A 97 -16.15 3.95 -8.65
N LEU A 98 -14.90 3.74 -8.27
CA LEU A 98 -14.58 2.99 -7.07
C LEU A 98 -14.96 3.80 -5.82
N LYS A 99 -15.65 3.13 -4.90
CA LYS A 99 -15.95 3.64 -3.56
C LYS A 99 -15.12 2.86 -2.55
N ALA A 100 -14.72 3.52 -1.47
CA ALA A 100 -14.02 2.82 -0.39
C ALA A 100 -14.88 1.63 0.09
N PRO A 101 -14.27 0.47 0.33
CA PRO A 101 -14.98 -0.68 0.86
C PRO A 101 -15.50 -0.35 2.26
N ARG A 102 -16.69 -0.84 2.60
CA ARG A 102 -17.23 -0.68 3.95
C ARG A 102 -16.74 -1.82 4.82
N SER A 103 -16.18 -1.51 5.99
CA SER A 103 -15.63 -2.50 6.93
C SER A 103 -16.60 -3.64 7.25
N ARG A 104 -17.89 -3.36 7.41
CA ARG A 104 -18.95 -4.36 7.67
C ARG A 104 -19.16 -5.36 6.53
N GLN A 105 -18.69 -5.08 5.32
CA GLN A 105 -18.87 -5.95 4.15
C GLN A 105 -17.65 -6.86 3.91
N LEU A 106 -16.55 -6.58 4.58
CA LEU A 106 -15.31 -7.34 4.50
C LEU A 106 -15.26 -8.32 5.67
N ARG A 107 -15.99 -9.43 5.55
CA ARG A 107 -15.75 -10.58 6.44
C ARG A 107 -14.48 -11.26 5.96
N ALA A 108 -13.44 -11.18 6.77
CA ALA A 108 -12.24 -11.97 6.51
C ALA A 108 -12.54 -13.44 6.82
N THR A 109 -12.87 -14.22 5.79
CA THR A 109 -12.98 -15.68 5.88
C THR A 109 -11.63 -16.36 6.01
N ALA A 110 -10.56 -15.60 5.68
CA ALA A 110 -9.18 -15.99 5.90
C ALA A 110 -8.45 -14.82 6.57
N PRO A 111 -7.32 -15.04 7.27
CA PRO A 111 -6.49 -13.98 7.86
C PRO A 111 -5.75 -13.19 6.76
N VAL A 112 -6.50 -12.62 5.82
CA VAL A 112 -5.95 -11.85 4.71
C VAL A 112 -6.04 -10.38 5.06
N SER A 113 -4.87 -9.75 5.19
CA SER A 113 -4.76 -8.33 5.60
C SER A 113 -4.83 -7.36 4.43
N TRP A 114 -4.86 -7.83 3.17
CA TRP A 114 -4.79 -6.97 2.01
C TRP A 114 -5.98 -7.16 1.06
N LEU A 115 -6.51 -6.03 0.56
CA LEU A 115 -7.55 -6.01 -0.46
C LEU A 115 -7.15 -5.10 -1.61
N VAL A 116 -7.13 -5.64 -2.81
CA VAL A 116 -7.03 -4.89 -4.06
C VAL A 116 -8.43 -4.64 -4.59
N LEU A 117 -8.82 -3.38 -4.74
CA LEU A 117 -10.06 -2.98 -5.40
C LEU A 117 -9.71 -2.30 -6.72
N THR A 118 -10.29 -2.78 -7.83
CA THR A 118 -9.99 -2.24 -9.16
C THR A 118 -11.19 -2.28 -10.11
N ASN A 119 -11.20 -1.32 -11.06
CA ASN A 119 -12.05 -1.33 -12.23
C ASN A 119 -11.22 -1.39 -13.53
N ALA A 120 -10.00 -1.91 -13.47
CA ALA A 120 -8.96 -1.92 -14.48
C ALA A 120 -8.26 -0.56 -14.70
N VAL A 121 -8.95 0.57 -14.59
CA VAL A 121 -8.36 1.92 -14.70
C VAL A 121 -7.76 2.36 -13.39
N GLU A 122 -8.57 2.33 -12.33
CA GLU A 122 -8.15 2.65 -10.97
C GLU A 122 -7.76 1.37 -10.23
N TRP A 123 -6.64 1.42 -9.53
CA TRP A 123 -6.14 0.35 -8.67
C TRP A 123 -5.92 0.92 -7.28
N ARG A 124 -6.55 0.30 -6.29
CA ARG A 124 -6.46 0.70 -4.88
C ARG A 124 -6.07 -0.50 -4.04
N LEU A 125 -5.07 -0.35 -3.19
CA LEU A 125 -4.69 -1.33 -2.19
C LEU A 125 -5.13 -0.83 -0.82
N TYR A 126 -5.86 -1.66 -0.11
CA TYR A 126 -6.29 -1.42 1.25
C TYR A 126 -5.62 -2.41 2.20
N HIS A 127 -5.21 -1.92 3.35
CA HIS A 127 -4.91 -2.76 4.49
C HIS A 127 -6.17 -2.94 5.34
N LEU A 128 -6.44 -4.18 5.73
CA LEU A 128 -7.57 -4.58 6.54
C LEU A 128 -7.05 -4.95 7.93
N ASP A 129 -7.41 -4.17 8.94
CA ASP A 129 -7.15 -4.54 10.32
C ASP A 129 -8.30 -5.41 10.81
N ALA A 130 -8.17 -6.72 10.62
CA ALA A 130 -9.20 -7.71 10.96
C ALA A 130 -8.58 -8.89 11.69
N LEU A 131 -9.24 -9.31 12.75
CA LEU A 131 -9.00 -10.62 13.35
C LEU A 131 -9.74 -11.70 12.54
N ALA A 132 -9.16 -12.88 12.40
CA ALA A 132 -9.76 -13.99 11.66
C ALA A 132 -11.22 -14.24 12.12
N GLY A 133 -12.14 -14.28 11.16
CA GLY A 133 -13.57 -14.50 11.41
C GLY A 133 -14.38 -13.29 11.88
N THR A 134 -13.75 -12.12 12.05
CA THR A 134 -14.42 -10.87 12.42
C THR A 134 -14.47 -9.88 11.24
N PRO A 135 -15.44 -8.95 11.20
CA PRO A 135 -15.38 -7.83 10.26
C PRO A 135 -14.12 -7.01 10.51
N ALA A 136 -13.52 -6.46 9.43
CA ALA A 136 -12.41 -5.53 9.57
C ALA A 136 -12.85 -4.33 10.44
N THR A 137 -12.05 -4.04 11.47
CA THR A 137 -12.29 -2.91 12.37
C THR A 137 -11.87 -1.60 11.72
N GLU A 138 -10.82 -1.64 10.91
CA GLU A 138 -10.29 -0.50 10.17
C GLU A 138 -9.93 -0.90 8.74
N VAL A 139 -10.16 0.02 7.80
CA VAL A 139 -9.81 -0.13 6.38
C VAL A 139 -8.99 1.08 5.99
N GLN A 140 -7.68 0.88 5.78
CA GLN A 140 -6.74 1.94 5.43
C GLN A 140 -6.37 1.87 3.96
N LEU A 141 -6.55 2.97 3.21
CA LEU A 141 -6.05 3.10 1.83
C LEU A 141 -4.53 3.27 1.86
N ILE A 142 -3.80 2.38 1.19
CA ILE A 142 -2.34 2.37 1.14
C ILE A 142 -1.83 2.84 -0.22
N ILE A 143 -2.45 2.37 -1.30
CA ILE A 143 -2.09 2.73 -2.67
C ILE A 143 -3.35 3.16 -3.41
N GLU A 144 -3.21 4.22 -4.20
CA GLU A 144 -4.17 4.62 -5.22
C GLU A 144 -3.41 5.03 -6.48
N VAL A 145 -3.76 4.43 -7.61
CA VAL A 145 -3.17 4.76 -8.90
C VAL A 145 -4.20 4.63 -10.01
N ASP A 146 -4.28 5.66 -10.85
CA ASP A 146 -5.04 5.67 -12.09
C ASP A 146 -4.08 5.43 -13.27
N LEU A 147 -4.32 4.36 -14.02
CA LEU A 147 -3.48 3.96 -15.15
C LEU A 147 -3.57 4.92 -16.33
N LEU A 148 -4.66 5.65 -16.47
CA LEU A 148 -4.90 6.61 -17.54
C LEU A 148 -4.57 8.06 -17.16
N ALA A 149 -4.39 8.36 -15.86
CA ALA A 149 -4.02 9.71 -15.43
C ALA A 149 -2.73 10.20 -16.12
N PRO A 150 -2.54 11.52 -16.28
CA PRO A 150 -1.36 12.11 -16.92
C PRO A 150 -0.13 12.07 -16.00
N LEU A 151 0.23 10.89 -15.52
CA LEU A 151 1.39 10.64 -14.66
C LEU A 151 2.44 9.85 -15.43
N ALA A 152 3.72 10.14 -15.20
CA ALA A 152 4.83 9.42 -15.83
C ALA A 152 4.75 7.92 -15.58
N LEU A 153 4.97 7.10 -16.64
CA LEU A 153 4.91 5.64 -16.55
C LEU A 153 5.83 5.06 -15.47
N ALA A 154 6.99 5.67 -15.25
CA ALA A 154 7.92 5.25 -14.21
C ALA A 154 7.32 5.41 -12.81
N LYS A 155 6.60 6.51 -12.56
CA LYS A 155 5.92 6.74 -11.26
C LYS A 155 4.79 5.74 -11.05
N LYS A 156 3.97 5.47 -12.08
CA LYS A 156 2.93 4.44 -12.01
C LYS A 156 3.51 3.06 -11.74
N ALA A 157 4.60 2.71 -12.45
CA ALA A 157 5.28 1.42 -12.26
C ALA A 157 5.85 1.27 -10.85
N ALA A 158 6.48 2.31 -10.30
CA ALA A 158 7.01 2.30 -8.94
C ALA A 158 5.92 2.09 -7.87
N VAL A 159 4.73 2.69 -8.08
CA VAL A 159 3.59 2.48 -7.19
C VAL A 159 3.03 1.06 -7.33
N LEU A 160 2.79 0.59 -8.56
CA LEU A 160 2.27 -0.75 -8.83
C LEU A 160 3.25 -1.87 -8.46
N ALA A 161 4.56 -1.59 -8.39
CA ALA A 161 5.56 -2.56 -7.94
C ALA A 161 5.29 -3.07 -6.53
N HIS A 162 4.62 -2.28 -5.69
CA HIS A 162 4.17 -2.72 -4.37
C HIS A 162 3.01 -3.73 -4.40
N LEU A 163 2.33 -3.86 -5.54
CA LEU A 163 1.26 -4.86 -5.77
C LEU A 163 1.78 -6.14 -6.43
N THR A 164 3.07 -6.23 -6.75
CA THR A 164 3.63 -7.41 -7.41
C THR A 164 3.80 -8.57 -6.42
N ARG A 165 3.79 -9.79 -6.95
CA ARG A 165 4.03 -11.00 -6.18
C ARG A 165 5.32 -10.90 -5.36
N GLU A 166 6.40 -10.43 -6.00
CA GLU A 166 7.69 -10.28 -5.33
C GLU A 166 7.65 -9.28 -4.17
N SER A 167 6.81 -8.23 -4.28
CA SER A 167 6.63 -7.28 -3.18
C SER A 167 5.99 -7.93 -1.95
N PHE A 168 4.98 -8.76 -2.14
CA PHE A 168 4.39 -9.54 -1.05
C PHE A 168 5.38 -10.57 -0.51
N GLU A 169 6.09 -11.29 -1.37
CA GLU A 169 7.06 -12.32 -0.99
C GLU A 169 8.22 -11.77 -0.17
N HIS A 170 8.68 -10.54 -0.48
CA HIS A 170 9.81 -9.90 0.19
C HIS A 170 9.41 -8.84 1.23
N GLY A 171 8.13 -8.75 1.61
CA GLY A 171 7.63 -7.80 2.61
C GLY A 171 7.70 -6.33 2.16
N GLY A 172 7.77 -6.06 0.84
CA GLY A 172 7.80 -4.70 0.30
C GLY A 172 6.50 -3.95 0.51
N THR A 173 5.37 -4.66 0.43
CA THR A 173 4.02 -4.13 0.70
C THR A 173 3.85 -3.79 2.19
N ASP A 174 4.31 -4.66 3.09
CA ASP A 174 4.25 -4.42 4.53
C ASP A 174 5.19 -3.27 4.94
N SER A 175 6.36 -3.18 4.31
CA SER A 175 7.28 -2.06 4.53
C SER A 175 6.66 -0.71 4.15
N LEU A 176 5.84 -0.67 3.10
CA LEU A 176 5.10 0.53 2.71
C LEU A 176 4.06 0.91 3.78
N LEU A 177 3.31 -0.06 4.30
CA LEU A 177 2.36 0.15 5.40
C LEU A 177 3.06 0.73 6.64
N VAL A 178 4.19 0.13 7.05
CA VAL A 178 4.99 0.61 8.19
C VAL A 178 5.45 2.05 7.95
N ALA A 179 5.94 2.36 6.75
CA ALA A 179 6.37 3.72 6.40
C ALA A 179 5.22 4.74 6.45
N GLN A 180 4.02 4.37 5.95
CA GLN A 180 2.84 5.24 6.03
C GLN A 180 2.37 5.44 7.47
N ARG A 181 2.33 4.39 8.29
CA ARG A 181 1.98 4.48 9.72
C ARG A 181 2.97 5.36 10.49
N ALA A 182 4.26 5.28 10.15
CA ALA A 182 5.28 6.14 10.75
C ALA A 182 5.09 7.63 10.42
N LEU A 183 4.42 7.93 9.31
CA LEU A 183 4.08 9.30 8.89
C LEU A 183 2.68 9.75 9.37
N SER A 184 1.97 8.93 10.14
CA SER A 184 0.69 9.35 10.71
C SER A 184 0.88 10.52 11.69
N PRO A 185 -0.14 11.40 11.85
CA PRO A 185 -0.06 12.51 12.79
C PRO A 185 0.33 12.08 14.20
N ASP A 186 -0.20 10.95 14.69
CA ASP A 186 0.10 10.43 16.03
C ASP A 186 1.55 9.96 16.15
N SER A 187 2.05 9.21 15.15
CA SER A 187 3.44 8.74 15.12
C SER A 187 4.43 9.91 15.04
N LEU A 188 4.11 10.90 14.19
CA LEU A 188 4.95 12.10 14.07
C LEU A 188 4.90 12.93 15.36
N SER A 189 3.74 13.09 15.97
CA SER A 189 3.60 13.77 17.26
C SER A 189 4.43 13.09 18.35
N ALA A 190 4.34 11.77 18.47
CA ALA A 190 5.14 10.98 19.38
C ALA A 190 6.65 11.11 19.10
N ALA A 191 7.05 11.08 17.83
CA ALA A 191 8.44 11.23 17.43
C ALA A 191 9.00 12.63 17.80
N VAL A 192 8.26 13.70 17.47
CA VAL A 192 8.68 15.09 17.71
C VAL A 192 8.75 15.41 19.22
N THR A 193 7.86 14.81 20.02
CA THR A 193 7.88 14.96 21.48
C THR A 193 8.83 14.00 22.20
N SER A 194 9.54 13.15 21.49
CA SER A 194 10.52 12.23 22.06
C SER A 194 11.71 12.99 22.70
N VAL A 195 12.28 12.42 23.77
CA VAL A 195 13.41 13.01 24.50
C VAL A 195 14.59 13.31 23.57
N GLY A 196 14.86 12.44 22.60
CA GLY A 196 15.96 12.62 21.65
C GLY A 196 15.79 13.85 20.76
N VAL A 197 14.58 14.03 20.19
CA VAL A 197 14.25 15.16 19.34
C VAL A 197 14.19 16.47 20.15
N LEU A 198 13.56 16.47 21.33
CA LEU A 198 13.51 17.64 22.21
C LEU A 198 14.90 18.11 22.62
N ARG A 199 15.82 17.19 22.93
CA ARG A 199 17.22 17.55 23.19
C ARG A 199 17.95 18.10 21.96
N ALA A 200 17.62 17.61 20.76
CA ALA A 200 18.19 18.18 19.52
C ALA A 200 17.70 19.61 19.29
N ILE A 201 16.40 19.86 19.49
CA ILE A 201 15.81 21.21 19.44
C ILE A 201 16.45 22.12 20.48
N GLN A 202 16.63 21.65 21.72
CA GLN A 202 17.28 22.40 22.80
C GLN A 202 18.70 22.84 22.41
N ARG A 203 19.52 21.95 21.87
CA ARG A 203 20.88 22.29 21.41
C ARG A 203 20.84 23.35 20.32
N GLU A 204 19.94 23.24 19.38
CA GLU A 204 19.82 24.18 18.25
C GLU A 204 19.34 25.57 18.74
N LEU A 205 18.37 25.63 19.64
CA LEU A 205 17.89 26.88 20.22
C LEU A 205 19.00 27.56 21.05
N ARG A 206 19.72 26.80 21.87
CA ARG A 206 20.87 27.32 22.61
C ARG A 206 21.96 27.88 21.69
N ARG A 207 22.22 27.19 20.59
CA ARG A 207 23.20 27.65 19.57
C ARG A 207 22.77 28.98 18.95
N LYS A 208 21.48 29.17 18.68
CA LYS A 208 20.94 30.38 18.04
C LYS A 208 20.77 31.56 19.01
N THR A 209 20.34 31.29 20.24
CA THR A 209 19.98 32.36 21.19
C THR A 209 21.03 32.65 22.26
N GLY A 210 22.00 31.72 22.42
CA GLY A 210 22.96 31.78 23.53
C GLY A 210 22.36 31.48 24.92
N GLN A 211 21.02 31.26 25.01
CA GLN A 211 20.32 31.07 26.27
C GLN A 211 20.03 29.58 26.56
N PRO A 212 20.15 29.14 27.83
CA PRO A 212 19.70 27.83 28.25
C PRO A 212 18.17 27.80 28.27
N ILE A 213 17.54 26.89 27.53
CA ILE A 213 16.10 26.67 27.49
C ILE A 213 15.80 25.29 28.05
N GLU A 214 14.86 25.18 28.98
CA GLU A 214 14.50 23.88 29.55
C GLU A 214 13.76 23.00 28.55
N THR A 215 14.07 21.71 28.56
CA THR A 215 13.43 20.71 27.68
C THR A 215 11.91 20.66 27.91
N LYS A 216 11.44 20.91 29.15
CA LYS A 216 10.02 20.94 29.48
C LYS A 216 9.29 22.08 28.75
N ALA A 217 9.86 23.28 28.76
CA ALA A 217 9.30 24.42 28.04
C ALA A 217 9.24 24.18 26.53
N ILE A 218 10.28 23.53 25.97
CA ILE A 218 10.29 23.14 24.56
C ILE A 218 9.16 22.14 24.28
N ALA A 219 8.98 21.13 25.15
CA ALA A 219 7.94 20.13 24.98
C ALA A 219 6.52 20.75 25.01
N GLU A 220 6.28 21.72 25.89
CA GLU A 220 5.02 22.44 25.97
C GLU A 220 4.78 23.29 24.71
N ALA A 221 5.79 24.02 24.24
CA ALA A 221 5.72 24.81 23.02
C ALA A 221 5.47 23.92 21.78
N VAL A 222 6.15 22.76 21.67
CA VAL A 222 5.95 21.80 20.59
C VAL A 222 4.52 21.24 20.60
N ARG A 223 3.99 20.88 21.78
CA ARG A 223 2.59 20.40 21.88
C ARG A 223 1.57 21.47 21.48
N ALA A 224 1.85 22.74 21.76
CA ALA A 224 0.96 23.82 21.39
C ALA A 224 0.84 24.07 19.89
N ILE A 225 1.86 23.69 19.09
CA ILE A 225 1.86 23.82 17.63
C ILE A 225 1.40 22.55 16.91
N LEU A 226 1.34 21.41 17.62
CA LEU A 226 0.82 20.16 17.04
C LEU A 226 -0.71 20.18 17.06
N PRO A 227 -1.38 19.69 16.01
CA PRO A 227 -2.84 19.57 16.04
C PRO A 227 -3.26 18.66 17.20
N ALA A 228 -4.36 19.01 17.85
CA ALA A 228 -4.95 18.15 18.86
C ALA A 228 -5.28 16.77 18.24
N PRO A 229 -5.05 15.66 18.95
CA PRO A 229 -5.49 14.36 18.46
C PRO A 229 -7.00 14.39 18.20
N PRO A 230 -7.50 13.71 17.13
CA PRO A 230 -8.93 13.62 16.90
C PRO A 230 -9.60 13.01 18.15
N PRO A 231 -10.84 13.42 18.48
CA PRO A 231 -11.57 12.81 19.58
C PRO A 231 -11.70 11.31 19.35
N PRO A 232 -11.63 10.48 20.40
CA PRO A 232 -11.85 9.04 20.28
C PRO A 232 -13.21 8.76 19.65
N PRO A 233 -13.34 7.72 18.83
CA PRO A 233 -14.58 7.34 18.15
C PRO A 233 -15.71 6.96 19.11
#